data_ffe0dfb411644f1fe964b8cf8036fbfe
#
_entry.id   ffe0dfb411644f1fe964b8cf8036fbfe
#
_cell.length_a   1.000
_cell.length_b   1.000
_cell.length_c   1.000
_cell.angle_alpha   90.00
_cell.angle_beta   90.00
_cell.angle_gamma   90.00
#
_symmetry.space_group_name_H-M   'P 1'
#
loop_
_entity.id
_entity.type
_entity.pdbx_description
1 polymer ?
#
loop_
_entity_poly.entity_id
_entity_poly.type
_entity_poly.pdbx_seq_one_letter_code
_entity_poly.pdbx_strand_id
1 'polypeptide(L)'
;AYSTAGWLGLTDQQIIDTIDEMKKNGFDCFKMKVGLNIKEDKKRLKFIRSHIGEDAKLMLDANQIWGVNEAIAHMKELTEFNPIWIEEPTARDDVEGHLKIKNALKKYDIGVATGEQVPSPVIFKQLLTTGAIDFCQIDATRLGGVNDVIAVILMAKKYNIPVCPHGGGIGLCNMIIHYAIWDQISVAKTQKNQYVEYLDFLQDEVFKSKLKVKDGHYIAPESHGWGLEINKDFMNNHIYPTGSVWIERENSGNILFKG
;
A
#
# COMPACT_ATOMS: atom_id res chain seq x y z
N ALA A 1 4.82 7.21 7.92
CA ALA A 1 4.62 6.57 6.61
C ALA A 1 5.46 5.30 6.50
N TYR A 2 5.16 4.45 5.53
CA TYR A 2 6.01 3.32 5.13
C TYR A 2 6.26 3.34 3.63
N SER A 3 7.41 2.82 3.19
CA SER A 3 7.79 2.75 1.79
C SER A 3 7.70 1.32 1.26
N THR A 4 7.10 1.14 0.07
CA THR A 4 7.14 -0.14 -0.66
C THR A 4 8.42 -0.20 -1.48
N ALA A 5 9.54 -0.51 -0.81
CA ALA A 5 10.87 -0.55 -1.41
C ALA A 5 11.15 -1.84 -2.19
N GLY A 6 10.46 -2.91 -1.84
CA GLY A 6 10.80 -4.25 -2.36
C GLY A 6 9.85 -4.80 -3.40
N TRP A 7 9.70 -4.14 -4.53
CA TRP A 7 8.92 -4.65 -5.66
C TRP A 7 9.53 -5.91 -6.26
N LEU A 8 8.68 -6.79 -6.81
CA LEU A 8 9.14 -7.91 -7.64
C LEU A 8 9.73 -7.37 -8.96
N GLY A 9 10.83 -7.95 -9.41
CA GLY A 9 11.49 -7.55 -10.65
C GLY A 9 12.52 -6.42 -10.51
N LEU A 10 12.63 -5.78 -9.36
CA LEU A 10 13.74 -4.86 -9.08
C LEU A 10 15.05 -5.63 -8.83
N THR A 11 16.16 -5.04 -9.26
CA THR A 11 17.49 -5.50 -8.89
C THR A 11 17.81 -5.19 -7.44
N ASP A 12 18.75 -5.92 -6.85
CA ASP A 12 19.22 -5.68 -5.49
C ASP A 12 19.70 -4.23 -5.31
N GLN A 13 20.37 -3.66 -6.31
CA GLN A 13 20.85 -2.27 -6.26
C GLN A 13 19.70 -1.27 -6.24
N GLN A 14 18.67 -1.45 -7.06
CA GLN A 14 17.48 -0.57 -7.06
C GLN A 14 16.75 -0.60 -5.72
N ILE A 15 16.68 -1.77 -5.10
CA ILE A 15 16.08 -1.93 -3.77
C ILE A 15 16.91 -1.17 -2.72
N ILE A 16 18.24 -1.32 -2.74
CA ILE A 16 19.13 -0.61 -1.82
C ILE A 16 18.99 0.90 -1.99
N ASP A 17 19.06 1.38 -3.23
CA ASP A 17 18.97 2.81 -3.54
C ASP A 17 17.65 3.41 -2.98
N THR A 18 16.54 2.68 -3.15
CA THR A 18 15.24 3.09 -2.60
C THR A 18 15.26 3.10 -1.06
N ILE A 19 15.78 2.05 -0.43
CA ILE A 19 15.87 1.98 1.03
C ILE A 19 16.72 3.12 1.59
N ASP A 20 17.89 3.37 0.98
CA ASP A 20 18.81 4.40 1.44
C ASP A 20 18.23 5.80 1.29
N GLU A 21 17.52 6.06 0.20
CA GLU A 21 16.79 7.31 0.01
C GLU A 21 15.70 7.49 1.07
N MET A 22 14.88 6.46 1.30
CA MET A 22 13.82 6.52 2.30
C MET A 22 14.40 6.67 3.72
N LYS A 23 15.49 5.99 4.06
CA LYS A 23 16.17 6.19 5.36
C LYS A 23 16.67 7.62 5.55
N LYS A 24 17.20 8.28 4.51
CA LYS A 24 17.58 9.71 4.55
C LYS A 24 16.38 10.60 4.85
N ASN A 25 15.17 10.21 4.43
CA ASN A 25 13.91 10.89 4.73
C ASN A 25 13.29 10.45 6.08
N GLY A 26 14.00 9.63 6.87
CA GLY A 26 13.60 9.22 8.22
C GLY A 26 12.63 8.04 8.27
N PHE A 27 12.47 7.27 7.18
CA PHE A 27 11.63 6.07 7.19
C PHE A 27 12.30 4.94 7.98
N ASP A 28 11.51 4.30 8.83
CA ASP A 28 11.84 3.09 9.61
C ASP A 28 10.91 1.91 9.31
N CYS A 29 10.00 2.08 8.34
CA CYS A 29 9.01 1.09 7.96
C CYS A 29 9.12 0.79 6.46
N PHE A 30 9.26 -0.50 6.10
CA PHE A 30 9.46 -0.94 4.71
C PHE A 30 8.56 -2.11 4.36
N LYS A 31 7.93 -2.06 3.19
CA LYS A 31 7.10 -3.14 2.65
C LYS A 31 7.82 -3.87 1.51
N MET A 32 7.70 -5.19 1.52
CA MET A 32 8.25 -6.10 0.54
C MET A 32 7.18 -6.93 -0.12
N LYS A 33 7.20 -7.01 -1.45
CA LYS A 33 6.39 -7.98 -2.20
C LYS A 33 6.98 -9.38 -2.06
N VAL A 34 6.12 -10.36 -1.78
CA VAL A 34 6.41 -11.79 -1.69
C VAL A 34 5.51 -12.57 -2.63
N GLY A 35 5.72 -13.89 -2.77
CA GLY A 35 4.87 -14.76 -3.57
C GLY A 35 5.52 -15.29 -4.84
N LEU A 36 6.84 -15.16 -5.01
CA LEU A 36 7.57 -15.87 -6.07
C LEU A 36 7.60 -17.37 -5.78
N ASN A 37 8.33 -17.75 -4.78
CA ASN A 37 8.36 -19.05 -4.11
C ASN A 37 9.12 -18.86 -2.80
N ILE A 38 8.91 -19.76 -1.86
CA ILE A 38 9.44 -19.62 -0.49
C ILE A 38 10.96 -19.44 -0.42
N LYS A 39 11.70 -20.12 -1.30
CA LYS A 39 13.17 -20.05 -1.31
C LYS A 39 13.68 -18.67 -1.76
N GLU A 40 13.09 -18.14 -2.82
CA GLU A 40 13.43 -16.82 -3.34
C GLU A 40 12.92 -15.71 -2.39
N ASP A 41 11.73 -15.86 -1.82
CA ASP A 41 11.21 -14.92 -0.84
C ASP A 41 12.12 -14.84 0.39
N LYS A 42 12.56 -15.98 0.95
CA LYS A 42 13.53 -16.02 2.05
C LYS A 42 14.86 -15.34 1.69
N LYS A 43 15.39 -15.60 0.50
CA LYS A 43 16.62 -14.97 0.03
C LYS A 43 16.49 -13.45 -0.04
N ARG A 44 15.40 -12.96 -0.62
CA ARG A 44 15.11 -11.52 -0.74
C ARG A 44 14.89 -10.88 0.62
N LEU A 45 14.12 -11.51 1.50
CA LEU A 45 13.87 -11.00 2.84
C LEU A 45 15.14 -10.95 3.69
N LYS A 46 16.00 -11.95 3.60
CA LYS A 46 17.32 -11.94 4.26
C LYS A 46 18.17 -10.78 3.78
N PHE A 47 18.21 -10.56 2.46
CA PHE A 47 18.93 -9.44 1.87
C PHE A 47 18.38 -8.10 2.38
N ILE A 48 17.07 -7.90 2.33
CA ILE A 48 16.43 -6.66 2.79
C ILE A 48 16.66 -6.44 4.29
N ARG A 49 16.45 -7.45 5.10
CA ARG A 49 16.64 -7.35 6.56
C ARG A 49 18.05 -6.91 6.91
N SER A 50 19.06 -7.40 6.16
CA SER A 50 20.45 -6.98 6.35
C SER A 50 20.69 -5.49 6.05
N HIS A 51 19.84 -4.86 5.23
CA HIS A 51 19.94 -3.43 4.85
C HIS A 51 19.06 -2.52 5.71
N ILE A 52 17.84 -2.95 6.03
CA ILE A 52 16.98 -2.12 6.88
C ILE A 52 17.38 -2.19 8.35
N GLY A 53 18.03 -3.28 8.79
CA GLY A 53 18.37 -3.55 10.19
C GLY A 53 17.26 -4.27 10.93
N GLU A 54 17.55 -4.78 12.12
CA GLU A 54 16.59 -5.56 12.93
C GLU A 54 15.48 -4.69 13.55
N ASP A 55 15.77 -3.44 13.86
CA ASP A 55 14.82 -2.52 14.52
C ASP A 55 13.78 -1.94 13.54
N ALA A 56 14.08 -1.93 12.25
CA ALA A 56 13.15 -1.42 11.24
C ALA A 56 11.94 -2.35 11.10
N LYS A 57 10.77 -1.74 10.95
CA LYS A 57 9.51 -2.45 10.74
C LYS A 57 9.44 -3.00 9.32
N LEU A 58 9.16 -4.30 9.20
CA LEU A 58 9.00 -4.98 7.93
C LEU A 58 7.55 -5.37 7.73
N MET A 59 7.05 -5.16 6.54
CA MET A 59 5.71 -5.49 6.08
C MET A 59 5.82 -6.37 4.85
N LEU A 60 4.97 -7.39 4.73
CA LEU A 60 4.95 -8.29 3.57
C LEU A 60 3.64 -8.13 2.82
N ASP A 61 3.69 -8.27 1.48
CA ASP A 61 2.55 -8.14 0.62
C ASP A 61 2.58 -9.22 -0.48
N ALA A 62 1.54 -10.07 -0.49
CA ALA A 62 1.42 -11.19 -1.43
C ALA A 62 0.51 -10.90 -2.62
N ASN A 63 -0.17 -9.75 -2.66
CA ASN A 63 -1.09 -9.37 -3.76
C ASN A 63 -2.02 -10.51 -4.20
N GLN A 64 -2.64 -11.20 -3.25
CA GLN A 64 -3.68 -12.21 -3.46
C GLN A 64 -3.22 -13.49 -4.19
N ILE A 65 -1.90 -13.75 -4.26
CA ILE A 65 -1.39 -14.86 -5.08
C ILE A 65 -1.63 -16.23 -4.44
N TRP A 66 -1.82 -16.31 -3.13
CA TRP A 66 -1.90 -17.59 -2.42
C TRP A 66 -3.33 -18.03 -2.14
N GLY A 67 -3.54 -19.34 -2.11
CA GLY A 67 -4.67 -19.94 -1.41
C GLY A 67 -4.44 -19.91 0.12
N VAL A 68 -5.52 -20.06 0.90
CA VAL A 68 -5.48 -19.95 2.36
C VAL A 68 -4.42 -20.84 3.03
N ASN A 69 -4.37 -22.13 2.63
CA ASN A 69 -3.42 -23.09 3.23
C ASN A 69 -1.98 -22.76 2.81
N GLU A 70 -1.78 -22.30 1.60
CA GLU A 70 -0.49 -21.89 1.08
C GLU A 70 0.01 -20.64 1.80
N ALA A 71 -0.84 -19.63 1.97
CA ALA A 71 -0.53 -18.43 2.76
C ALA A 71 -0.06 -18.79 4.17
N ILE A 72 -0.78 -19.70 4.85
CA ILE A 72 -0.42 -20.15 6.20
C ILE A 72 0.94 -20.87 6.18
N ALA A 73 1.18 -21.75 5.20
CA ALA A 73 2.43 -22.49 5.09
C ALA A 73 3.61 -21.57 4.81
N HIS A 74 3.49 -20.67 3.82
CA HIS A 74 4.53 -19.70 3.48
C HIS A 74 4.84 -18.75 4.65
N MET A 75 3.81 -18.18 5.25
CA MET A 75 4.02 -17.24 6.36
C MET A 75 4.69 -17.89 7.58
N LYS A 76 4.46 -19.17 7.87
CA LYS A 76 5.19 -19.88 8.92
C LYS A 76 6.70 -19.93 8.65
N GLU A 77 7.09 -20.08 7.40
CA GLU A 77 8.50 -20.07 6.98
C GLU A 77 9.13 -18.67 7.00
N LEU A 78 8.30 -17.61 6.90
CA LEU A 78 8.77 -16.22 6.88
C LEU A 78 8.74 -15.53 8.25
N THR A 79 8.33 -16.24 9.31
CA THR A 79 8.29 -15.69 10.68
C THR A 79 9.65 -15.26 11.21
N GLU A 80 10.73 -15.87 10.75
CA GLU A 80 12.12 -15.54 11.15
C GLU A 80 12.50 -14.09 10.81
N PHE A 81 11.79 -13.45 9.86
CA PHE A 81 12.02 -12.06 9.47
C PHE A 81 11.18 -11.04 10.25
N ASN A 82 10.40 -11.51 11.22
CA ASN A 82 9.60 -10.69 12.13
C ASN A 82 8.76 -9.59 11.41
N PRO A 83 7.90 -9.96 10.44
CA PRO A 83 7.04 -8.97 9.77
C PRO A 83 5.89 -8.54 10.69
N ILE A 84 5.49 -7.25 10.60
CA ILE A 84 4.33 -6.73 11.34
C ILE A 84 3.03 -7.33 10.80
N TRP A 85 2.93 -7.45 9.46
CA TRP A 85 1.77 -8.03 8.79
C TRP A 85 2.11 -8.76 7.51
N ILE A 86 1.17 -9.57 7.09
CA ILE A 86 1.01 -10.01 5.69
C ILE A 86 -0.20 -9.31 5.07
N GLU A 87 0.02 -8.61 3.97
CA GLU A 87 -0.97 -7.89 3.19
C GLU A 87 -1.48 -8.77 2.06
N GLU A 88 -2.81 -8.72 1.82
CA GLU A 88 -3.49 -9.49 0.78
C GLU A 88 -3.00 -10.94 0.65
N PRO A 89 -2.99 -11.75 1.73
CA PRO A 89 -2.46 -13.11 1.66
C PRO A 89 -3.30 -14.06 0.79
N THR A 90 -4.56 -13.72 0.55
CA THR A 90 -5.49 -14.49 -0.30
C THR A 90 -6.48 -13.53 -0.99
N ALA A 91 -7.43 -14.06 -1.76
CA ALA A 91 -8.41 -13.26 -2.48
C ALA A 91 -9.11 -12.24 -1.58
N ARG A 92 -9.22 -11.00 -2.03
CA ARG A 92 -9.71 -9.83 -1.27
C ARG A 92 -11.10 -9.99 -0.64
N ASP A 93 -11.93 -10.83 -1.21
CA ASP A 93 -13.32 -11.10 -0.80
C ASP A 93 -13.49 -12.43 -0.03
N ASP A 94 -12.40 -13.18 0.17
CA ASP A 94 -12.41 -14.39 1.02
C ASP A 94 -12.25 -14.01 2.49
N VAL A 95 -13.34 -13.52 3.10
CA VAL A 95 -13.37 -13.08 4.51
C VAL A 95 -13.03 -14.22 5.46
N GLU A 96 -13.55 -15.43 5.21
CA GLU A 96 -13.27 -16.61 6.04
C GLU A 96 -11.82 -17.06 5.91
N GLY A 97 -11.27 -16.97 4.70
CA GLY A 97 -9.85 -17.25 4.44
C GLY A 97 -8.93 -16.32 5.20
N HIS A 98 -9.19 -15.01 5.18
CA HIS A 98 -8.44 -14.04 5.98
C HIS A 98 -8.51 -14.36 7.48
N LEU A 99 -9.70 -14.70 8.00
CA LEU A 99 -9.86 -15.08 9.40
C LEU A 99 -9.06 -16.34 9.77
N LYS A 100 -9.05 -17.35 8.90
CA LYS A 100 -8.25 -18.58 9.10
C LYS A 100 -6.75 -18.28 9.12
N ILE A 101 -6.27 -17.46 8.17
CA ILE A 101 -4.87 -17.04 8.12
C ILE A 101 -4.49 -16.27 9.38
N LYS A 102 -5.27 -15.27 9.77
CA LYS A 102 -5.07 -14.48 10.99
C LYS A 102 -4.95 -15.37 12.23
N ASN A 103 -5.90 -16.29 12.43
CA ASN A 103 -5.88 -17.21 13.57
C ASN A 103 -4.63 -18.11 13.58
N ALA A 104 -4.16 -18.55 12.41
CA ALA A 104 -2.95 -19.35 12.30
C ALA A 104 -1.66 -18.55 12.62
N LEU A 105 -1.66 -17.25 12.31
CA LEU A 105 -0.50 -16.36 12.49
C LEU A 105 -0.47 -15.68 13.87
N LYS A 106 -1.56 -15.67 14.61
CA LYS A 106 -1.69 -15.00 15.91
C LYS A 106 -0.56 -15.34 16.90
N LYS A 107 -0.15 -16.60 16.95
CA LYS A 107 0.92 -17.04 17.87
C LYS A 107 2.33 -16.52 17.51
N TYR A 108 2.47 -15.94 16.32
CA TYR A 108 3.72 -15.34 15.84
C TYR A 108 3.69 -13.80 15.91
N ASP A 109 2.59 -13.22 16.41
CA ASP A 109 2.37 -11.76 16.48
C ASP A 109 2.41 -11.08 15.11
N ILE A 110 1.99 -11.81 14.06
CA ILE A 110 1.91 -11.29 12.68
C ILE A 110 0.45 -10.99 12.36
N GLY A 111 0.17 -9.72 12.04
CA GLY A 111 -1.16 -9.28 11.66
C GLY A 111 -1.52 -9.60 10.21
N VAL A 112 -2.81 -9.50 9.90
CA VAL A 112 -3.34 -9.56 8.54
C VAL A 112 -3.84 -8.20 8.12
N ALA A 113 -3.37 -7.71 6.97
CA ALA A 113 -3.77 -6.46 6.36
C ALA A 113 -4.44 -6.74 5.01
N THR A 114 -5.53 -6.05 4.71
CA THR A 114 -6.16 -6.09 3.38
C THR A 114 -7.11 -4.91 3.18
N GLY A 115 -7.48 -4.66 1.92
CA GLY A 115 -8.48 -3.67 1.58
C GLY A 115 -8.17 -2.84 0.34
N GLU A 116 -6.94 -2.80 -0.16
CA GLU A 116 -6.58 -1.98 -1.33
C GLU A 116 -7.40 -2.35 -2.58
N GLN A 117 -7.77 -3.60 -2.72
CA GLN A 117 -8.57 -4.10 -3.84
C GLN A 117 -10.07 -4.26 -3.49
N VAL A 118 -10.47 -3.94 -2.27
CA VAL A 118 -11.87 -4.09 -1.83
C VAL A 118 -12.72 -2.92 -2.30
N PRO A 119 -13.72 -3.15 -3.19
CA PRO A 119 -14.46 -2.06 -3.83
C PRO A 119 -15.74 -1.65 -3.09
N SER A 120 -16.03 -2.24 -1.94
CA SER A 120 -17.34 -2.10 -1.29
C SER A 120 -17.25 -1.98 0.23
N PRO A 121 -17.95 -0.99 0.84
CA PRO A 121 -18.09 -0.89 2.30
C PRO A 121 -18.73 -2.14 2.93
N VAL A 122 -19.51 -2.92 2.16
CA VAL A 122 -20.13 -4.16 2.65
C VAL A 122 -19.09 -5.23 2.93
N ILE A 123 -18.10 -5.39 2.05
CA ILE A 123 -17.00 -6.34 2.28
C ILE A 123 -16.15 -5.88 3.47
N PHE A 124 -15.83 -4.59 3.56
CA PHE A 124 -15.14 -4.04 4.74
C PHE A 124 -15.92 -4.31 6.04
N LYS A 125 -17.24 -4.11 6.01
CA LYS A 125 -18.08 -4.47 7.17
C LYS A 125 -17.91 -5.94 7.56
N GLN A 126 -17.89 -6.85 6.61
CA GLN A 126 -17.71 -8.28 6.88
C GLN A 126 -16.31 -8.58 7.46
N LEU A 127 -15.25 -8.05 6.87
CA LEU A 127 -13.86 -8.19 7.36
C LEU A 127 -13.73 -7.68 8.80
N LEU A 128 -14.31 -6.52 9.10
CA LEU A 128 -14.25 -5.89 10.41
C LEU A 128 -15.12 -6.60 11.46
N THR A 129 -16.36 -6.99 11.12
CA THR A 129 -17.28 -7.63 12.07
C THR A 129 -16.86 -9.04 12.45
N THR A 130 -16.25 -9.78 11.54
CA THR A 130 -15.71 -11.12 11.80
C THR A 130 -14.36 -11.07 12.51
N GLY A 131 -13.72 -9.90 12.55
CA GLY A 131 -12.36 -9.77 13.07
C GLY A 131 -11.31 -10.41 12.17
N ALA A 132 -11.55 -10.49 10.86
CA ALA A 132 -10.69 -11.18 9.91
C ALA A 132 -9.36 -10.46 9.64
N ILE A 133 -9.26 -9.17 9.97
CA ILE A 133 -8.08 -8.34 9.73
C ILE A 133 -7.59 -7.66 11.00
N ASP A 134 -6.32 -7.25 11.00
CA ASP A 134 -5.68 -6.44 12.05
C ASP A 134 -5.40 -5.01 11.58
N PHE A 135 -5.30 -4.81 10.25
CA PHE A 135 -5.06 -3.52 9.62
C PHE A 135 -6.00 -3.35 8.44
N CYS A 136 -6.69 -2.21 8.38
CA CYS A 136 -7.65 -1.89 7.33
C CYS A 136 -6.98 -1.00 6.27
N GLN A 137 -6.76 -1.53 5.07
CA GLN A 137 -6.05 -0.82 4.00
C GLN A 137 -7.03 -0.32 2.94
N ILE A 138 -7.68 0.80 3.19
CA ILE A 138 -8.57 1.42 2.22
C ILE A 138 -7.80 1.97 1.02
N ASP A 139 -8.42 1.88 -0.17
CA ASP A 139 -8.02 2.64 -1.35
C ASP A 139 -9.13 3.64 -1.72
N ALA A 140 -8.81 4.92 -1.72
CA ALA A 140 -9.78 5.98 -1.94
C ALA A 140 -10.30 6.06 -3.38
N THR A 141 -9.64 5.39 -4.33
CA THR A 141 -10.04 5.34 -5.74
C THR A 141 -10.84 4.09 -6.10
N ARG A 142 -10.82 3.07 -5.23
CA ARG A 142 -11.58 1.83 -5.44
C ARG A 142 -12.94 1.82 -4.75
N LEU A 143 -13.06 2.54 -3.65
CA LEU A 143 -14.35 2.80 -3.02
C LEU A 143 -15.17 3.80 -3.82
N GLY A 144 -16.48 3.83 -3.60
CA GLY A 144 -17.44 4.66 -4.35
C GLY A 144 -17.34 6.17 -4.08
N GLY A 145 -16.28 6.63 -3.42
CA GLY A 145 -16.00 8.03 -3.15
C GLY A 145 -15.82 8.37 -1.66
N VAL A 146 -15.80 9.66 -1.36
CA VAL A 146 -15.52 10.19 -0.01
C VAL A 146 -16.44 9.59 1.05
N ASN A 147 -17.74 9.46 0.77
CA ASN A 147 -18.71 8.94 1.73
C ASN A 147 -18.40 7.49 2.14
N ASP A 148 -18.02 6.64 1.18
CA ASP A 148 -17.67 5.25 1.45
C ASP A 148 -16.37 5.15 2.24
N VAL A 149 -15.38 5.97 1.91
CA VAL A 149 -14.12 6.05 2.67
C VAL A 149 -14.38 6.44 4.13
N ILE A 150 -15.17 7.49 4.35
CA ILE A 150 -15.56 7.94 5.69
C ILE A 150 -16.30 6.82 6.44
N ALA A 151 -17.26 6.16 5.79
CA ALA A 151 -18.01 5.06 6.39
C ALA A 151 -17.10 3.91 6.83
N VAL A 152 -16.11 3.52 5.99
CA VAL A 152 -15.16 2.46 6.34
C VAL A 152 -14.27 2.86 7.50
N ILE A 153 -13.74 4.09 7.52
CA ILE A 153 -12.91 4.60 8.63
C ILE A 153 -13.69 4.58 9.95
N LEU A 154 -14.94 5.03 9.95
CA LEU A 154 -15.80 5.00 11.13
C LEU A 154 -16.12 3.56 11.60
N MET A 155 -16.34 2.64 10.66
CA MET A 155 -16.51 1.22 10.99
C MET A 155 -15.22 0.64 11.58
N ALA A 156 -14.06 0.90 11.00
CA ALA A 156 -12.76 0.44 11.51
C ALA A 156 -12.54 0.94 12.96
N LYS A 157 -12.85 2.20 13.22
CA LYS A 157 -12.81 2.77 14.59
C LYS A 157 -13.73 2.01 15.56
N LYS A 158 -14.95 1.68 15.14
CA LYS A 158 -15.90 0.91 15.98
C LYS A 158 -15.35 -0.44 16.42
N TYR A 159 -14.54 -1.09 15.57
CA TYR A 159 -13.94 -2.39 15.85
C TYR A 159 -12.49 -2.30 16.35
N ASN A 160 -11.97 -1.07 16.61
CA ASN A 160 -10.60 -0.78 17.05
C ASN A 160 -9.54 -1.33 16.10
N ILE A 161 -9.81 -1.33 14.80
CA ILE A 161 -8.85 -1.71 13.76
C ILE A 161 -8.23 -0.41 13.20
N PRO A 162 -6.89 -0.28 13.20
CA PRO A 162 -6.21 0.87 12.62
C PRO A 162 -6.39 0.90 11.10
N VAL A 163 -6.53 2.12 10.55
CA VAL A 163 -6.61 2.34 9.12
C VAL A 163 -5.24 2.72 8.58
N CYS A 164 -4.79 1.97 7.58
CA CYS A 164 -3.49 2.13 6.92
C CYS A 164 -3.72 2.31 5.41
N PRO A 165 -4.00 3.53 4.93
CA PRO A 165 -4.42 3.75 3.55
C PRO A 165 -3.36 3.33 2.53
N HIS A 166 -3.81 2.65 1.46
CA HIS A 166 -3.02 2.29 0.29
C HIS A 166 -2.71 3.53 -0.56
N GLY A 167 -1.46 3.64 -1.04
CA GLY A 167 -0.94 4.77 -1.80
C GLY A 167 -0.61 4.48 -3.27
N GLY A 168 -0.89 3.27 -3.75
CA GLY A 168 -0.42 2.75 -5.04
C GLY A 168 -1.12 3.29 -6.29
N GLY A 169 -1.32 4.60 -6.38
CA GLY A 169 -1.88 5.25 -7.56
C GLY A 169 -1.29 6.64 -7.77
N ILE A 170 -1.26 7.10 -9.02
CA ILE A 170 -0.75 8.43 -9.37
C ILE A 170 -1.60 9.49 -8.67
N GLY A 171 -0.99 10.28 -7.78
CA GLY A 171 -1.68 11.29 -6.95
C GLY A 171 -2.47 10.71 -5.78
N LEU A 172 -2.54 9.39 -5.61
CA LEU A 172 -3.31 8.77 -4.53
C LEU A 172 -2.72 9.12 -3.15
N CYS A 173 -1.40 9.17 -3.02
CA CYS A 173 -0.74 9.60 -1.78
C CYS A 173 -1.22 10.97 -1.30
N ASN A 174 -1.42 11.93 -2.22
CA ASN A 174 -1.94 13.25 -1.87
C ASN A 174 -3.40 13.20 -1.36
N MET A 175 -4.21 12.27 -1.89
CA MET A 175 -5.59 12.11 -1.42
C MET A 175 -5.65 11.44 -0.05
N ILE A 176 -4.89 10.36 0.15
CA ILE A 176 -4.95 9.58 1.38
C ILE A 176 -4.42 10.33 2.61
N ILE A 177 -3.51 11.29 2.43
CA ILE A 177 -3.04 12.16 3.52
C ILE A 177 -4.22 12.84 4.22
N HIS A 178 -5.19 13.38 3.48
CA HIS A 178 -6.35 14.08 4.06
C HIS A 178 -7.20 13.14 4.92
N TYR A 179 -7.44 11.91 4.45
CA TYR A 179 -8.18 10.91 5.22
C TYR A 179 -7.39 10.45 6.45
N ALA A 180 -6.08 10.24 6.30
CA ALA A 180 -5.22 9.84 7.41
C ALA A 180 -5.16 10.93 8.50
N ILE A 181 -5.00 12.20 8.13
CA ILE A 181 -4.99 13.33 9.08
C ILE A 181 -6.34 13.42 9.80
N TRP A 182 -7.45 13.34 9.07
CA TRP A 182 -8.78 13.37 9.67
C TRP A 182 -9.01 12.19 10.62
N ASP A 183 -8.62 10.98 10.23
CA ASP A 183 -8.72 9.81 11.09
C ASP A 183 -7.89 9.98 12.36
N GLN A 184 -6.61 10.32 12.23
CA GLN A 184 -5.69 10.46 13.36
C GLN A 184 -6.10 11.53 14.35
N ILE A 185 -6.64 12.66 13.90
CA ILE A 185 -7.02 13.78 14.76
C ILE A 185 -8.43 13.63 15.31
N SER A 186 -9.39 13.23 14.48
CA SER A 186 -10.82 13.33 14.81
C SER A 186 -11.48 11.99 15.15
N VAL A 187 -11.05 10.90 14.54
CA VAL A 187 -11.70 9.59 14.68
C VAL A 187 -10.91 8.67 15.61
N ALA A 188 -9.73 8.23 15.20
CA ALA A 188 -8.88 7.35 15.99
C ALA A 188 -8.28 8.08 17.20
N LYS A 189 -7.91 9.36 17.04
CA LYS A 189 -7.24 10.21 18.04
C LYS A 189 -5.89 9.64 18.49
N THR A 190 -5.19 8.99 17.57
CA THR A 190 -3.89 8.36 17.79
C THR A 190 -3.20 8.13 16.45
N GLN A 191 -1.88 8.03 16.48
CA GLN A 191 -1.06 7.59 15.35
C GLN A 191 -0.55 6.14 15.54
N LYS A 192 -0.86 5.53 16.68
CA LYS A 192 -0.38 4.18 16.99
C LYS A 192 -0.93 3.16 15.98
N ASN A 193 -0.03 2.43 15.35
CA ASN A 193 -0.33 1.41 14.33
C ASN A 193 -1.07 1.94 13.08
N GLN A 194 -1.05 3.26 12.85
CA GLN A 194 -1.59 3.86 11.64
C GLN A 194 -0.44 4.18 10.69
N TYR A 195 -0.22 3.31 9.73
CA TYR A 195 0.82 3.43 8.73
C TYR A 195 0.21 3.90 7.42
N VAL A 196 0.76 4.95 6.81
CA VAL A 196 0.30 5.50 5.53
C VAL A 196 1.31 5.17 4.45
N GLU A 197 0.88 4.54 3.38
CA GLU A 197 1.78 4.15 2.30
C GLU A 197 2.34 5.37 1.57
N TYR A 198 3.64 5.33 1.25
CA TYR A 198 4.33 6.32 0.45
C TYR A 198 4.84 5.69 -0.83
N LEU A 199 4.34 6.20 -1.94
CA LEU A 199 4.78 5.87 -3.30
C LEU A 199 4.79 7.17 -4.12
N ASP A 200 5.92 7.49 -4.72
CA ASP A 200 6.13 8.75 -5.46
C ASP A 200 6.42 8.57 -6.95
N PHE A 201 6.40 7.34 -7.44
CA PHE A 201 6.66 7.09 -8.86
C PHE A 201 5.68 7.83 -9.78
N LEU A 202 6.19 8.41 -10.85
CA LEU A 202 5.47 9.28 -11.79
C LEU A 202 4.89 10.57 -11.19
N GLN A 203 5.10 10.83 -9.92
CA GLN A 203 4.55 12.00 -9.23
C GLN A 203 5.10 13.31 -9.83
N ASP A 204 6.40 13.38 -10.01
CA ASP A 204 7.09 14.59 -10.51
C ASP A 204 6.82 14.89 -11.99
N GLU A 205 6.43 13.90 -12.78
CA GLU A 205 6.06 14.08 -14.18
C GLU A 205 4.63 14.59 -14.33
N VAL A 206 3.71 13.99 -13.56
CA VAL A 206 2.27 14.26 -13.67
C VAL A 206 1.86 15.53 -12.93
N PHE A 207 2.51 15.82 -11.81
CA PHE A 207 2.14 16.95 -10.95
C PHE A 207 3.30 17.92 -10.75
N LYS A 208 2.97 19.21 -10.69
CA LYS A 208 3.92 20.25 -10.27
C LYS A 208 4.14 20.25 -8.75
N SER A 209 3.16 19.74 -8.01
CA SER A 209 3.21 19.67 -6.55
C SER A 209 3.91 18.39 -6.12
N LYS A 210 4.90 18.54 -5.23
CA LYS A 210 5.63 17.38 -4.68
C LYS A 210 5.04 16.96 -3.35
N LEU A 211 5.00 15.64 -3.13
CA LEU A 211 4.79 15.07 -1.81
C LEU A 211 5.92 15.51 -0.87
N LYS A 212 5.57 15.95 0.32
CA LYS A 212 6.56 16.34 1.32
C LYS A 212 6.51 15.33 2.46
N VAL A 213 7.67 14.77 2.76
CA VAL A 213 7.88 13.89 3.93
C VAL A 213 9.05 14.42 4.75
N LYS A 214 8.97 14.25 6.05
CA LYS A 214 10.02 14.59 6.99
C LYS A 214 9.99 13.63 8.16
N ASP A 215 11.14 13.12 8.53
CA ASP A 215 11.29 12.19 9.66
C ASP A 215 10.30 10.99 9.57
N GLY A 216 10.14 10.43 8.36
CA GLY A 216 9.23 9.32 8.09
C GLY A 216 7.73 9.66 8.15
N HIS A 217 7.38 10.94 8.17
CA HIS A 217 6.00 11.41 8.25
C HIS A 217 5.64 12.28 7.05
N TYR A 218 4.41 12.18 6.57
CA TYR A 218 3.87 13.13 5.62
C TYR A 218 3.70 14.50 6.26
N ILE A 219 4.02 15.53 5.50
CA ILE A 219 3.71 16.93 5.85
C ILE A 219 2.33 17.28 5.28
N ALA A 220 1.45 17.79 6.12
CA ALA A 220 0.13 18.24 5.71
C ALA A 220 0.23 19.28 4.58
N PRO A 221 -0.50 19.12 3.46
CA PRO A 221 -0.47 20.11 2.39
C PRO A 221 -1.15 21.42 2.86
N GLU A 222 -0.52 22.56 2.50
CA GLU A 222 -1.06 23.89 2.80
C GLU A 222 -1.92 24.44 1.66
N SER A 223 -1.85 23.84 0.48
CA SER A 223 -2.59 24.25 -0.71
C SER A 223 -4.04 23.75 -0.68
N HIS A 224 -4.93 24.46 -1.38
CA HIS A 224 -6.34 24.10 -1.47
C HIS A 224 -6.58 22.76 -2.17
N GLY A 225 -7.73 22.16 -1.91
CA GLY A 225 -8.14 20.86 -2.49
C GLY A 225 -7.25 19.72 -1.99
N TRP A 226 -6.88 18.82 -2.90
CA TRP A 226 -5.99 17.69 -2.58
C TRP A 226 -4.51 18.06 -2.50
N GLY A 227 -4.16 19.35 -2.70
CA GLY A 227 -2.77 19.78 -2.75
C GLY A 227 -2.04 19.40 -4.04
N LEU A 228 -2.79 19.06 -5.08
CA LEU A 228 -2.26 18.65 -6.39
C LEU A 228 -2.52 19.71 -7.46
N GLU A 229 -1.49 20.00 -8.26
CA GLU A 229 -1.59 20.77 -9.49
C GLU A 229 -1.06 19.91 -10.64
N ILE A 230 -1.94 19.56 -11.58
CA ILE A 230 -1.56 18.74 -12.74
C ILE A 230 -0.65 19.54 -13.65
N ASN A 231 0.42 18.90 -14.11
CA ASN A 231 1.27 19.42 -15.17
C ASN A 231 0.47 19.45 -16.50
N LYS A 232 0.15 20.65 -16.99
CA LYS A 232 -0.66 20.82 -18.20
C LYS A 232 0.00 20.25 -19.45
N ASP A 233 1.32 20.33 -19.54
CA ASP A 233 2.06 19.80 -20.70
C ASP A 233 2.01 18.27 -20.69
N PHE A 234 2.19 17.64 -19.50
CA PHE A 234 2.01 16.20 -19.35
C PHE A 234 0.57 15.80 -19.77
N MET A 235 -0.44 16.47 -19.25
CA MET A 235 -1.83 16.19 -19.57
C MET A 235 -2.11 16.32 -21.07
N ASN A 236 -1.66 17.40 -21.72
CA ASN A 236 -1.88 17.63 -23.15
C ASN A 236 -1.19 16.56 -24.02
N ASN A 237 0.01 16.14 -23.64
CA ASN A 237 0.75 15.09 -24.35
C ASN A 237 0.13 13.70 -24.18
N HIS A 238 -0.57 13.44 -23.07
CA HIS A 238 -1.14 12.12 -22.74
C HIS A 238 -2.65 12.02 -22.93
N ILE A 239 -3.35 13.09 -23.33
CA ILE A 239 -4.79 13.04 -23.57
C ILE A 239 -5.12 12.13 -24.75
N TYR A 240 -5.99 11.14 -24.51
CA TYR A 240 -6.43 10.23 -25.58
C TYR A 240 -7.53 10.84 -26.42
N PRO A 241 -7.55 10.65 -27.75
CA PRO A 241 -6.51 10.02 -28.61
C PRO A 241 -5.51 11.03 -29.19
N THR A 242 -5.61 12.31 -28.88
CA THR A 242 -4.98 13.43 -29.60
C THR A 242 -3.62 13.85 -29.06
N GLY A 243 -3.20 13.34 -27.91
CA GLY A 243 -1.89 13.64 -27.32
C GLY A 243 -0.75 13.01 -28.13
N SER A 244 0.40 13.70 -28.15
CA SER A 244 1.60 13.27 -28.93
C SER A 244 2.02 11.84 -28.61
N VAL A 245 1.95 11.44 -27.33
CA VAL A 245 2.29 10.07 -26.89
C VAL A 245 1.43 9.00 -27.57
N TRP A 246 0.14 9.27 -27.78
CA TRP A 246 -0.76 8.32 -28.44
C TRP A 246 -0.53 8.28 -29.94
N ILE A 247 -0.34 9.45 -30.57
CA ILE A 247 -0.03 9.58 -32.01
C ILE A 247 1.28 8.85 -32.34
N GLU A 248 2.33 9.04 -31.54
CA GLU A 248 3.60 8.36 -31.72
C GLU A 248 3.49 6.84 -31.58
N ARG A 249 2.72 6.36 -30.59
CA ARG A 249 2.43 4.92 -30.43
C ARG A 249 1.67 4.32 -31.60
N GLU A 250 0.68 5.04 -32.11
CA GLU A 250 -0.07 4.63 -33.30
C GLU A 250 0.83 4.53 -34.52
N ASN A 251 1.65 5.56 -34.77
CA ASN A 251 2.59 5.60 -35.87
C ASN A 251 3.70 4.53 -35.77
N SER A 252 4.10 4.12 -34.57
CA SER A 252 5.10 3.07 -34.35
C SER A 252 4.52 1.64 -34.44
N GLY A 253 3.22 1.49 -34.64
CA GLY A 253 2.55 0.19 -34.66
C GLY A 253 2.39 -0.46 -33.30
N ASN A 254 2.78 0.21 -32.22
CA ASN A 254 2.64 -0.24 -30.83
C ASN A 254 1.24 0.06 -30.28
N ILE A 255 0.21 -0.43 -30.97
CA ILE A 255 -1.17 -0.29 -30.50
C ILE A 255 -1.42 -1.34 -29.42
N LEU A 256 -1.60 -0.90 -28.17
CA LEU A 256 -1.93 -1.77 -27.03
C LEU A 256 -3.34 -2.37 -27.14
N PHE A 257 -4.21 -1.78 -27.95
CA PHE A 257 -5.57 -2.27 -28.21
C PHE A 257 -5.86 -2.16 -29.71
N LYS A 258 -5.84 -3.28 -30.40
CA LYS A 258 -6.57 -3.41 -31.66
C LYS A 258 -8.01 -3.70 -31.26
N GLY A 259 -8.89 -2.74 -31.48
CA GLY A 259 -10.33 -2.86 -31.26
C GLY A 259 -10.97 -4.04 -32.03
#